data_32be231af4fbe1c97e2ae1633b1faab0
#
_entry.id   32be231af4fbe1c97e2ae1633b1faab0
#
_cell.length_a   1.000
_cell.length_b   1.000
_cell.length_c   1.000
_cell.angle_alpha   90.00
_cell.angle_beta   90.00
_cell.angle_gamma   90.00
#
_symmetry.space_group_name_H-M   'P 1'
#
loop_
_entity.id
_entity.type
_entity.pdbx_description
1 polymer ?
#
loop_
_entity_poly.entity_id
_entity_poly.type
_entity_poly.pdbx_seq_one_letter_code
_entity_poly.pdbx_strand_id
1 'polypeptide(L)'
;MISLTNIFNPTSSMHFLNIVRTFLFTLAATFLSSVSSTELSSYTASYSANYNGMDIRAKYQLEQLGVGGYLETSEAKSVFGKITEEARFELNALDQIIPQSYHYKRSLMGVSRREEQLFDWSNSTLTYSKNGTQKVIPLVPNSLDLITHKLQIRRDLTAGKSSFSYLVMSRDKAKQYNYEVLATEILTTALGPLNTTKLRRVVKQGKKRETVIWLADDWEFLIVKLSHRENGDSHELNITNGKIADRDIVPLKMIQESEL
;
A
#
# COMPACT_ATOMS: atom_id res chain seq x y z
N MET A 1 72.13 -1.45 18.50
CA MET A 1 73.23 -0.66 19.11
C MET A 1 72.56 0.23 20.14
N ILE A 2 72.65 -0.19 21.37
CA ILE A 2 73.23 0.55 22.53
C ILE A 2 72.38 1.81 22.86
N SER A 3 71.84 2.02 24.00
CA SER A 3 71.99 1.56 25.39
C SER A 3 71.49 2.69 26.29
N LEU A 4 70.68 2.39 27.25
CA LEU A 4 70.87 2.69 28.69
C LEU A 4 70.99 4.18 29.07
N THR A 5 70.50 4.68 30.15
CA THR A 5 70.18 4.22 31.51
C THR A 5 69.77 5.44 32.35
N ASN A 6 68.82 5.25 33.23
CA ASN A 6 68.83 5.60 34.67
C ASN A 6 69.07 7.06 35.11
N ILE A 7 68.55 7.58 36.19
CA ILE A 7 68.37 7.06 37.58
C ILE A 7 67.69 8.15 38.43
N PHE A 8 66.88 7.71 39.40
CA PHE A 8 66.57 8.19 40.74
C PHE A 8 65.76 9.45 41.09
N ASN A 9 64.66 9.16 41.68
CA ASN A 9 64.03 9.63 42.94
C ASN A 9 64.89 10.42 43.96
N PRO A 10 64.37 10.97 45.08
CA PRO A 10 63.00 10.98 45.62
C PRO A 10 62.58 12.27 46.38
N THR A 11 61.40 12.15 47.00
CA THR A 11 60.95 12.68 48.32
C THR A 11 60.13 13.96 48.37
N SER A 12 58.99 13.72 48.81
CA SER A 12 58.21 14.20 49.96
C SER A 12 57.57 15.60 49.86
N SER A 13 56.29 15.63 49.97
CA SER A 13 55.61 16.06 51.19
C SER A 13 54.08 16.14 51.00
N MET A 14 53.41 15.65 52.00
CA MET A 14 51.95 15.70 52.21
C MET A 14 51.47 17.14 52.22
N HIS A 15 50.30 17.37 51.59
CA HIS A 15 49.21 18.16 52.17
C HIS A 15 47.89 17.81 51.60
N PHE A 16 46.99 17.51 52.49
CA PHE A 16 45.53 17.32 52.33
C PHE A 16 44.91 18.44 51.53
N LEU A 17 44.04 18.10 50.55
CA LEU A 17 42.77 18.80 50.36
C LEU A 17 41.76 17.96 49.62
N ASN A 18 40.58 17.87 50.21
CA ASN A 18 39.36 17.23 49.68
C ASN A 18 39.02 17.76 48.30
N ILE A 19 38.85 16.85 47.31
CA ILE A 19 38.12 17.15 46.08
C ILE A 19 36.96 16.16 45.99
N VAL A 20 35.79 16.72 46.22
CA VAL A 20 34.49 16.14 45.98
C VAL A 20 34.44 15.64 44.53
N ARG A 21 34.40 14.33 44.36
CA ARG A 21 34.21 13.68 43.07
C ARG A 21 32.74 13.77 42.72
N THR A 22 32.34 14.84 42.02
CA THR A 22 31.01 14.96 41.41
C THR A 22 30.91 13.95 40.30
N PHE A 23 30.22 12.85 40.56
CA PHE A 23 29.82 11.87 39.56
C PHE A 23 28.72 12.52 38.71
N LEU A 24 29.07 13.01 37.52
CA LEU A 24 28.09 13.40 36.51
C LEU A 24 27.51 12.10 35.88
N PHE A 25 26.38 11.66 36.40
CA PHE A 25 25.55 10.67 35.74
C PHE A 25 24.90 11.36 34.53
N THR A 26 25.48 11.24 33.35
CA THR A 26 24.81 11.54 32.09
C THR A 26 23.75 10.48 31.89
N LEU A 27 22.53 10.81 32.26
CA LEU A 27 21.32 10.05 31.91
C LEU A 27 21.13 10.19 30.41
N ALA A 28 21.65 9.24 29.64
CA ALA A 28 21.32 9.08 28.24
C ALA A 28 19.85 8.65 28.18
N ALA A 29 18.96 9.63 28.05
CA ALA A 29 17.57 9.37 27.69
C ALA A 29 17.57 8.80 26.26
N THR A 30 17.57 7.48 26.16
CA THR A 30 17.23 6.81 24.90
C THR A 30 15.77 7.11 24.62
N PHE A 31 15.54 8.09 23.76
CA PHE A 31 14.24 8.24 23.09
C PHE A 31 14.02 6.99 22.27
N LEU A 32 13.33 6.01 22.85
CA LEU A 32 12.65 4.98 22.09
C LEU A 32 11.56 5.72 21.29
N SER A 33 11.92 6.14 20.08
CA SER A 33 10.92 6.53 19.09
C SER A 33 10.09 5.28 18.84
N SER A 34 8.91 5.23 19.46
CA SER A 34 7.89 4.26 19.10
C SER A 34 7.63 4.49 17.61
N VAL A 35 8.13 3.60 16.76
CA VAL A 35 7.69 3.53 15.37
C VAL A 35 6.22 3.15 15.47
N SER A 36 5.36 4.16 15.43
CA SER A 36 3.92 3.94 15.33
C SER A 36 3.71 3.33 13.96
N SER A 37 3.45 2.03 13.94
CA SER A 37 2.96 1.37 12.73
C SER A 37 1.70 2.12 12.32
N THR A 38 1.73 2.73 11.14
CA THR A 38 0.56 3.41 10.61
C THR A 38 -0.41 2.34 10.09
N GLU A 39 -1.33 1.93 10.94
CA GLU A 39 -2.39 1.00 10.56
C GLU A 39 -3.16 1.54 9.36
N LEU A 40 -3.61 0.63 8.50
CA LEU A 40 -4.53 0.98 7.41
C LEU A 40 -5.93 1.15 8.00
N SER A 41 -6.55 2.30 7.80
CA SER A 41 -7.94 2.51 8.19
C SER A 41 -8.86 1.63 7.35
N SER A 42 -9.83 1.00 8.02
CA SER A 42 -10.91 0.31 7.33
C SER A 42 -11.67 1.27 6.44
N TYR A 43 -12.12 0.83 5.28
CA TYR A 43 -12.91 1.68 4.39
C TYR A 43 -13.97 0.89 3.62
N THR A 44 -14.98 1.61 3.16
CA THR A 44 -15.92 1.16 2.12
C THR A 44 -15.97 2.22 1.03
N ALA A 45 -16.00 1.77 -0.23
CA ALA A 45 -16.16 2.67 -1.36
C ALA A 45 -17.03 2.03 -2.43
N SER A 46 -17.95 2.80 -2.98
CA SER A 46 -18.82 2.39 -4.07
C SER A 46 -18.45 3.16 -5.32
N TYR A 47 -18.53 2.47 -6.46
CA TYR A 47 -18.14 3.04 -7.74
C TYR A 47 -19.16 2.71 -8.82
N SER A 48 -19.22 3.56 -9.83
CA SER A 48 -19.89 3.30 -11.10
C SER A 48 -18.88 3.24 -12.24
N ALA A 49 -19.16 2.39 -13.22
CA ALA A 49 -18.45 2.34 -14.48
C ALA A 49 -19.44 2.06 -15.61
N ASN A 50 -19.09 2.43 -16.83
CA ASN A 50 -19.79 2.02 -18.03
C ASN A 50 -18.81 1.25 -18.92
N TYR A 51 -19.25 0.09 -19.38
CA TYR A 51 -18.49 -0.75 -20.28
C TYR A 51 -19.36 -1.10 -21.50
N ASN A 52 -19.04 -0.50 -22.66
CA ASN A 52 -19.80 -0.70 -23.91
C ASN A 52 -21.32 -0.48 -23.73
N GLY A 53 -21.71 0.62 -23.06
CA GLY A 53 -23.10 0.94 -22.78
C GLY A 53 -23.73 0.19 -21.61
N MET A 54 -22.98 -0.69 -20.94
CA MET A 54 -23.45 -1.47 -19.81
C MET A 54 -23.02 -0.84 -18.49
N ASP A 55 -23.96 -0.60 -17.61
CA ASP A 55 -23.68 -0.06 -16.28
C ASP A 55 -23.12 -1.16 -15.36
N ILE A 56 -22.03 -0.83 -14.71
CA ILE A 56 -21.37 -1.67 -13.71
C ILE A 56 -21.36 -0.89 -12.39
N ARG A 57 -21.73 -1.57 -11.32
CA ARG A 57 -21.58 -1.08 -9.94
C ARG A 57 -20.53 -1.91 -9.26
N ALA A 58 -19.58 -1.25 -8.60
CA ALA A 58 -18.54 -1.91 -7.83
C ALA A 58 -18.54 -1.42 -6.38
N LYS A 59 -18.22 -2.33 -5.46
CA LYS A 59 -18.01 -2.04 -4.05
C LYS A 59 -16.64 -2.59 -3.63
N TYR A 60 -15.89 -1.79 -2.91
CA TYR A 60 -14.62 -2.17 -2.30
C TYR A 60 -14.74 -1.99 -0.79
N GLN A 61 -14.11 -2.88 -0.04
CA GLN A 61 -14.13 -2.85 1.41
C GLN A 61 -12.80 -3.37 1.95
N LEU A 62 -12.18 -2.62 2.86
CA LEU A 62 -11.02 -3.04 3.64
C LEU A 62 -11.45 -3.20 5.09
N GLU A 63 -11.15 -4.34 5.67
CA GLU A 63 -11.41 -4.68 7.07
C GLU A 63 -10.11 -5.09 7.76
N GLN A 64 -9.97 -4.72 9.01
CA GLN A 64 -8.91 -5.21 9.88
C GLN A 64 -9.35 -6.53 10.53
N LEU A 65 -8.50 -7.55 10.47
CA LEU A 65 -8.74 -8.89 11.02
C LEU A 65 -7.82 -9.14 12.24
N GLY A 66 -8.14 -8.51 13.38
CA GLY A 66 -7.29 -8.61 14.55
C GLY A 66 -5.96 -7.86 14.41
N VAL A 67 -4.92 -8.30 15.11
CA VAL A 67 -3.62 -7.59 15.15
C VAL A 67 -2.85 -7.81 13.85
N GLY A 68 -2.68 -6.73 13.08
CA GLY A 68 -1.84 -6.70 11.87
C GLY A 68 -2.41 -7.40 10.64
N GLY A 69 -3.53 -8.11 10.75
CA GLY A 69 -4.19 -8.78 9.63
C GLY A 69 -5.24 -7.92 8.94
N TYR A 70 -5.38 -8.05 7.64
CA TYR A 70 -6.32 -7.29 6.82
C TYR A 70 -6.98 -8.15 5.76
N LEU A 71 -8.21 -7.77 5.40
CA LEU A 71 -8.97 -8.34 4.30
C LEU A 71 -9.48 -7.22 3.42
N GLU A 72 -9.06 -7.17 2.14
CA GLU A 72 -9.74 -6.36 1.14
C GLU A 72 -10.61 -7.22 0.26
N THR A 73 -11.86 -6.82 0.09
CA THR A 73 -12.82 -7.42 -0.83
C THR A 73 -13.26 -6.41 -1.88
N SER A 74 -13.47 -6.88 -3.09
CA SER A 74 -14.14 -6.10 -4.13
C SER A 74 -15.20 -6.93 -4.84
N GLU A 75 -16.29 -6.28 -5.20
CA GLU A 75 -17.37 -6.86 -5.95
C GLU A 75 -17.81 -5.91 -7.06
N ALA A 76 -17.79 -6.36 -8.31
CA ALA A 76 -18.32 -5.64 -9.45
C ALA A 76 -19.48 -6.45 -10.07
N LYS A 77 -20.62 -5.78 -10.26
CA LYS A 77 -21.86 -6.37 -10.79
C LYS A 77 -22.37 -5.61 -11.99
N SER A 78 -22.89 -6.37 -12.96
CA SER A 78 -23.69 -5.88 -14.09
C SER A 78 -24.87 -6.82 -14.30
N VAL A 79 -25.75 -6.50 -15.25
CA VAL A 79 -26.86 -7.38 -15.64
C VAL A 79 -26.39 -8.71 -16.23
N PHE A 80 -25.15 -8.82 -16.72
CA PHE A 80 -24.61 -10.01 -17.34
C PHE A 80 -23.72 -10.84 -16.41
N GLY A 81 -23.39 -10.33 -15.22
CA GLY A 81 -22.57 -11.11 -14.32
C GLY A 81 -21.90 -10.32 -13.20
N LYS A 82 -21.01 -11.03 -12.54
CA LYS A 82 -20.35 -10.61 -11.30
C LYS A 82 -18.88 -10.99 -11.32
N ILE A 83 -18.06 -10.08 -10.80
CA ILE A 83 -16.65 -10.34 -10.47
C ILE A 83 -16.47 -10.06 -8.98
N THR A 84 -15.78 -10.95 -8.28
CA THR A 84 -15.36 -10.74 -6.90
C THR A 84 -13.86 -10.98 -6.78
N GLU A 85 -13.20 -10.16 -6.01
CA GLU A 85 -11.80 -10.33 -5.62
C GLU A 85 -11.68 -10.21 -4.11
N GLU A 86 -10.77 -10.95 -3.53
CA GLU A 86 -10.45 -10.94 -2.12
C GLU A 86 -8.94 -11.07 -1.96
N ALA A 87 -8.34 -10.25 -1.10
CA ALA A 87 -6.94 -10.36 -0.70
C ALA A 87 -6.83 -10.34 0.82
N ARG A 88 -6.14 -11.35 1.38
CA ARG A 88 -5.70 -11.36 2.78
C ARG A 88 -4.23 -11.02 2.84
N PHE A 89 -3.87 -10.15 3.76
CA PHE A 89 -2.50 -9.71 3.92
C PHE A 89 -2.23 -9.24 5.36
N GLU A 90 -0.96 -9.07 5.67
CA GLU A 90 -0.49 -8.52 6.94
C GLU A 90 0.45 -7.34 6.68
N LEU A 91 0.68 -6.52 7.69
CA LEU A 91 1.75 -5.54 7.72
C LEU A 91 2.93 -6.11 8.52
N ASN A 92 4.13 -6.05 7.95
CA ASN A 92 5.33 -6.38 8.71
C ASN A 92 5.81 -5.19 9.57
N ALA A 93 6.86 -5.41 10.37
CA ALA A 93 7.44 -4.38 11.25
C ALA A 93 8.01 -3.15 10.51
N LEU A 94 8.17 -3.24 9.19
CA LEU A 94 8.60 -2.14 8.30
C LEU A 94 7.42 -1.50 7.56
N ASP A 95 6.20 -1.75 8.01
CA ASP A 95 4.98 -1.25 7.39
C ASP A 95 4.77 -1.69 5.92
N GLN A 96 5.38 -2.80 5.52
CA GLN A 96 5.20 -3.35 4.19
C GLN A 96 4.07 -4.37 4.17
N ILE A 97 3.30 -4.36 3.11
CA ILE A 97 2.22 -5.32 2.89
C ILE A 97 2.80 -6.68 2.50
N ILE A 98 2.39 -7.71 3.23
CA ILE A 98 2.78 -9.11 3.02
C ILE A 98 1.52 -9.91 2.64
N PRO A 99 1.28 -10.17 1.34
CA PRO A 99 0.14 -10.96 0.89
C PRO A 99 0.15 -12.37 1.47
N GLN A 100 -1.02 -12.86 1.86
CA GLN A 100 -1.24 -14.23 2.33
C GLN A 100 -2.02 -15.04 1.30
N SER A 101 -3.10 -14.46 0.77
CA SER A 101 -3.88 -15.07 -0.29
C SER A 101 -4.56 -14.02 -1.17
N TYR A 102 -4.78 -14.39 -2.42
CA TYR A 102 -5.61 -13.64 -3.36
C TYR A 102 -6.57 -14.59 -4.07
N HIS A 103 -7.85 -14.24 -4.10
CA HIS A 103 -8.91 -15.00 -4.76
C HIS A 103 -9.61 -14.12 -5.78
N TYR A 104 -9.83 -14.66 -6.95
CA TYR A 104 -10.60 -14.06 -8.03
C TYR A 104 -11.69 -14.98 -8.48
N LYS A 105 -12.91 -14.50 -8.55
CA LYS A 105 -14.05 -15.23 -9.13
C LYS A 105 -14.80 -14.34 -10.10
N ARG A 106 -15.01 -14.83 -11.30
CA ARG A 106 -15.87 -14.22 -12.31
C ARG A 106 -16.96 -15.19 -12.70
N SER A 107 -18.20 -14.71 -12.75
CA SER A 107 -19.34 -15.39 -13.35
C SER A 107 -19.95 -14.42 -14.36
N LEU A 108 -19.90 -14.75 -15.64
CA LEU A 108 -20.38 -13.91 -16.74
C LEU A 108 -21.13 -14.79 -17.73
N MET A 109 -22.42 -14.49 -17.97
CA MET A 109 -23.30 -15.23 -18.90
C MET A 109 -23.23 -16.75 -18.71
N GLY A 110 -23.26 -17.22 -17.45
CA GLY A 110 -23.17 -18.64 -17.09
C GLY A 110 -21.77 -19.24 -17.10
N VAL A 111 -20.76 -18.54 -17.62
CA VAL A 111 -19.34 -18.98 -17.59
C VAL A 111 -18.65 -18.52 -16.33
N SER A 112 -18.17 -19.46 -15.53
CA SER A 112 -17.44 -19.19 -14.30
C SER A 112 -15.94 -19.40 -14.47
N ARG A 113 -15.15 -18.54 -13.81
CA ARG A 113 -13.70 -18.68 -13.68
C ARG A 113 -13.30 -18.36 -12.24
N ARG A 114 -12.46 -19.22 -11.69
CA ARG A 114 -11.85 -19.02 -10.36
C ARG A 114 -10.34 -19.04 -10.51
N GLU A 115 -9.67 -18.12 -9.83
CA GLU A 115 -8.22 -18.11 -9.68
C GLU A 115 -7.90 -17.85 -8.20
N GLU A 116 -6.83 -18.47 -7.73
CA GLU A 116 -6.36 -18.37 -6.36
C GLU A 116 -4.84 -18.31 -6.35
N GLN A 117 -4.30 -17.53 -5.45
CA GLN A 117 -2.88 -17.46 -5.14
C GLN A 117 -2.73 -17.62 -3.63
N LEU A 118 -1.93 -18.59 -3.19
CA LEU A 118 -1.54 -18.79 -1.79
C LEU A 118 -0.04 -18.54 -1.67
N PHE A 119 0.33 -17.58 -0.83
CA PHE A 119 1.70 -17.11 -0.65
C PHE A 119 2.32 -17.82 0.55
N ASP A 120 3.26 -18.70 0.32
CA ASP A 120 4.06 -19.36 1.36
C ASP A 120 5.45 -18.73 1.42
N TRP A 121 5.57 -17.74 2.28
CA TRP A 121 6.81 -16.99 2.47
C TRP A 121 7.90 -17.82 3.14
N SER A 122 7.51 -18.78 3.99
CA SER A 122 8.44 -19.65 4.72
C SER A 122 9.18 -20.59 3.77
N ASN A 123 8.47 -21.13 2.78
CA ASN A 123 9.00 -22.04 1.77
C ASN A 123 9.36 -21.32 0.46
N SER A 124 9.15 -20.00 0.39
CA SER A 124 9.36 -19.19 -0.82
C SER A 124 8.63 -19.76 -2.04
N THR A 125 7.37 -20.17 -1.85
CA THR A 125 6.53 -20.72 -2.92
C THR A 125 5.19 -20.01 -3.05
N LEU A 126 4.68 -19.93 -4.28
CA LEU A 126 3.33 -19.50 -4.59
C LEU A 126 2.57 -20.68 -5.20
N THR A 127 1.47 -21.05 -4.57
CA THR A 127 0.52 -21.98 -5.18
C THR A 127 -0.52 -21.17 -5.97
N TYR A 128 -0.50 -21.30 -7.28
CA TYR A 128 -1.52 -20.73 -8.17
C TYR A 128 -2.51 -21.81 -8.60
N SER A 129 -3.79 -21.54 -8.42
CA SER A 129 -4.87 -22.39 -8.87
C SER A 129 -5.76 -21.68 -9.90
N LYS A 130 -6.18 -22.41 -10.94
CA LYS A 130 -7.16 -21.95 -11.92
C LYS A 130 -8.20 -23.03 -12.16
N ASN A 131 -9.45 -22.77 -11.78
CA ASN A 131 -10.57 -23.70 -11.89
C ASN A 131 -10.25 -25.09 -11.29
N GLY A 132 -9.50 -25.13 -10.16
CA GLY A 132 -9.09 -26.37 -9.49
C GLY A 132 -7.74 -26.96 -9.95
N THR A 133 -7.20 -26.55 -11.09
CA THR A 133 -5.85 -26.97 -11.51
C THR A 133 -4.81 -26.13 -10.82
N GLN A 134 -3.91 -26.77 -10.10
CA GLN A 134 -2.88 -26.11 -9.28
C GLN A 134 -1.50 -26.18 -9.92
N LYS A 135 -0.68 -25.18 -9.61
CA LYS A 135 0.72 -25.09 -9.98
C LYS A 135 1.49 -24.40 -8.84
N VAL A 136 2.54 -25.01 -8.39
CA VAL A 136 3.48 -24.38 -7.43
C VAL A 136 4.63 -23.77 -8.21
N ILE A 137 4.96 -22.53 -7.91
CA ILE A 137 6.04 -21.77 -8.53
C ILE A 137 6.87 -21.08 -7.46
N PRO A 138 8.14 -20.71 -7.74
CA PRO A 138 8.93 -19.91 -6.83
C PRO A 138 8.25 -18.56 -6.56
N LEU A 139 8.16 -18.18 -5.28
CA LEU A 139 7.69 -16.88 -4.86
C LEU A 139 8.88 -15.90 -4.87
N VAL A 140 8.72 -14.81 -5.59
CA VAL A 140 9.74 -13.77 -5.64
C VAL A 140 9.60 -12.88 -4.40
N PRO A 141 10.68 -12.56 -3.68
CA PRO A 141 10.64 -11.70 -2.51
C PRO A 141 9.96 -10.35 -2.80
N ASN A 142 9.23 -9.83 -1.80
CA ASN A 142 8.51 -8.56 -1.87
C ASN A 142 7.45 -8.47 -2.99
N SER A 143 6.96 -9.63 -3.48
CA SER A 143 5.86 -9.63 -4.45
C SER A 143 4.56 -9.26 -3.78
N LEU A 144 3.73 -8.54 -4.51
CA LEU A 144 2.35 -8.18 -4.15
C LEU A 144 1.36 -8.89 -5.10
N ASP A 145 0.10 -8.94 -4.75
CA ASP A 145 -0.97 -9.35 -5.67
C ASP A 145 -1.64 -8.15 -6.37
N LEU A 146 -2.71 -8.43 -7.15
CA LEU A 146 -3.43 -7.41 -7.92
C LEU A 146 -4.24 -6.41 -7.07
N ILE A 147 -4.50 -6.71 -5.81
CA ILE A 147 -5.14 -5.81 -4.84
C ILE A 147 -4.08 -5.08 -4.02
N THR A 148 -3.22 -5.84 -3.38
CA THR A 148 -2.27 -5.33 -2.39
C THR A 148 -1.27 -4.32 -2.96
N HIS A 149 -0.89 -4.40 -4.24
CA HIS A 149 -0.02 -3.36 -4.83
C HIS A 149 -0.69 -1.98 -4.89
N LYS A 150 -2.03 -1.91 -5.01
CA LYS A 150 -2.78 -0.64 -4.98
C LYS A 150 -2.83 -0.05 -3.57
N LEU A 151 -2.96 -0.91 -2.56
CA LEU A 151 -2.86 -0.49 -1.17
C LEU A 151 -1.43 -0.02 -0.82
N GLN A 152 -0.41 -0.69 -1.35
CA GLN A 152 0.98 -0.26 -1.16
C GLN A 152 1.24 1.11 -1.80
N ILE A 153 0.63 1.42 -2.96
CA ILE A 153 0.69 2.78 -3.55
C ILE A 153 0.15 3.81 -2.57
N ARG A 154 -1.00 3.57 -1.93
CA ARG A 154 -1.58 4.49 -0.95
C ARG A 154 -0.62 4.75 0.20
N ARG A 155 -0.04 3.70 0.79
CA ARG A 155 0.96 3.81 1.86
C ARG A 155 2.21 4.57 1.43
N ASP A 156 2.71 4.28 0.25
CA ASP A 156 3.91 4.93 -0.27
C ASP A 156 3.68 6.41 -0.57
N LEU A 157 2.48 6.80 -1.02
CA LEU A 157 2.07 8.21 -1.14
C LEU A 157 1.98 8.90 0.22
N THR A 158 1.39 8.25 1.23
CA THR A 158 1.36 8.75 2.61
C THR A 158 2.78 8.95 3.16
N ALA A 159 3.74 8.11 2.78
CA ALA A 159 5.15 8.25 3.11
C ALA A 159 5.90 9.28 2.21
N GLY A 160 5.20 10.02 1.34
CA GLY A 160 5.77 11.08 0.49
C GLY A 160 6.56 10.57 -0.72
N LYS A 161 6.42 9.32 -1.11
CA LYS A 161 7.08 8.81 -2.32
C LYS A 161 6.38 9.34 -3.58
N SER A 162 7.17 9.55 -4.64
CA SER A 162 6.68 10.09 -5.93
C SER A 162 6.89 9.14 -7.11
N SER A 163 7.62 8.06 -6.93
CA SER A 163 7.82 7.02 -7.93
C SER A 163 7.70 5.64 -7.30
N PHE A 164 7.11 4.71 -8.03
CA PHE A 164 6.69 3.43 -7.48
C PHE A 164 7.04 2.30 -8.43
N SER A 165 7.57 1.22 -7.87
CA SER A 165 8.03 0.07 -8.62
C SER A 165 7.72 -1.19 -7.81
N TYR A 166 6.75 -1.98 -8.28
CA TYR A 166 6.27 -3.17 -7.58
C TYR A 166 6.39 -4.41 -8.44
N LEU A 167 6.76 -5.51 -7.82
CA LEU A 167 6.66 -6.82 -8.41
C LEU A 167 5.28 -7.39 -8.06
N VAL A 168 4.44 -7.61 -9.06
CA VAL A 168 3.05 -8.04 -8.88
C VAL A 168 2.86 -9.43 -9.45
N MET A 169 2.40 -10.36 -8.61
CA MET A 169 2.00 -11.69 -9.03
C MET A 169 0.67 -11.60 -9.79
N SER A 170 0.75 -11.73 -11.10
CA SER A 170 -0.41 -11.76 -11.99
C SER A 170 -0.60 -13.17 -12.52
N ARG A 171 -1.52 -13.92 -11.90
CA ARG A 171 -1.66 -15.37 -12.09
C ARG A 171 -0.41 -16.11 -11.61
N ASP A 172 0.23 -16.90 -12.48
CA ASP A 172 1.46 -17.65 -12.22
C ASP A 172 2.74 -16.91 -12.65
N LYS A 173 2.70 -15.58 -12.81
CA LYS A 173 3.84 -14.81 -13.31
C LYS A 173 4.04 -13.53 -12.52
N ALA A 174 5.28 -13.27 -12.12
CA ALA A 174 5.69 -11.98 -11.60
C ALA A 174 5.80 -10.95 -12.74
N LYS A 175 5.22 -9.78 -12.55
CA LYS A 175 5.25 -8.66 -13.50
C LYS A 175 5.65 -7.38 -12.79
N GLN A 176 6.55 -6.62 -13.41
CA GLN A 176 6.92 -5.30 -12.93
C GLN A 176 5.83 -4.29 -13.24
N TYR A 177 5.34 -3.60 -12.20
CA TYR A 177 4.38 -2.51 -12.31
C TYR A 177 5.04 -1.23 -11.79
N ASN A 178 5.25 -0.28 -12.70
CA ASN A 178 5.83 1.00 -12.37
C ASN A 178 4.75 2.09 -12.48
N TYR A 179 4.79 3.05 -11.57
CA TYR A 179 3.88 4.19 -11.59
C TYR A 179 4.67 5.47 -11.38
N GLU A 180 4.18 6.56 -11.93
CA GLU A 180 4.72 7.91 -11.75
C GLU A 180 3.59 8.88 -11.42
N VAL A 181 3.90 9.88 -10.61
CA VAL A 181 3.00 11.01 -10.35
C VAL A 181 3.00 11.90 -11.58
N LEU A 182 1.82 12.17 -12.14
CA LEU A 182 1.65 13.10 -13.25
C LEU A 182 1.38 14.52 -12.77
N ALA A 183 0.49 14.67 -11.78
CA ALA A 183 0.05 15.95 -11.26
C ALA A 183 -0.71 15.77 -9.96
N THR A 184 -0.92 16.87 -9.24
CA THR A 184 -1.99 17.04 -8.27
C THR A 184 -3.05 17.95 -8.88
N GLU A 185 -4.32 17.61 -8.74
CA GLU A 185 -5.42 18.38 -9.33
C GLU A 185 -6.70 18.23 -8.50
N ILE A 186 -7.58 19.22 -8.57
CA ILE A 186 -8.92 19.09 -8.01
C ILE A 186 -9.78 18.32 -9.01
N LEU A 187 -10.22 17.11 -8.61
CA LEU A 187 -11.11 16.28 -9.41
C LEU A 187 -12.55 16.48 -8.98
N THR A 188 -13.44 16.85 -9.91
CA THR A 188 -14.88 16.85 -9.66
C THR A 188 -15.39 15.42 -9.71
N THR A 189 -15.99 14.95 -8.61
CA THR A 189 -16.55 13.60 -8.45
C THR A 189 -18.05 13.68 -8.14
N ALA A 190 -18.72 12.54 -8.04
CA ALA A 190 -20.10 12.48 -7.55
C ALA A 190 -20.23 12.93 -6.07
N LEU A 191 -19.12 12.92 -5.31
CA LEU A 191 -19.06 13.40 -3.92
C LEU A 191 -18.73 14.91 -3.84
N GLY A 192 -18.50 15.57 -4.97
CA GLY A 192 -18.02 16.95 -5.08
C GLY A 192 -16.53 17.03 -5.43
N PRO A 193 -15.92 18.23 -5.36
CA PRO A 193 -14.50 18.44 -5.66
C PRO A 193 -13.62 17.84 -4.57
N LEU A 194 -12.60 17.05 -4.97
CA LEU A 194 -11.61 16.44 -4.09
C LEU A 194 -10.20 16.78 -4.56
N ASN A 195 -9.28 17.04 -3.63
CA ASN A 195 -7.85 17.11 -3.94
C ASN A 195 -7.37 15.73 -4.32
N THR A 196 -6.68 15.60 -5.43
CA THR A 196 -6.23 14.30 -5.90
C THR A 196 -4.80 14.33 -6.43
N THR A 197 -4.06 13.27 -6.11
CA THR A 197 -2.81 12.91 -6.77
C THR A 197 -3.12 11.95 -7.92
N LYS A 198 -2.67 12.32 -9.10
CA LYS A 198 -2.87 11.58 -10.35
C LYS A 198 -1.64 10.76 -10.69
N LEU A 199 -1.80 9.46 -10.79
CA LEU A 199 -0.75 8.51 -11.15
C LEU A 199 -0.99 7.93 -12.53
N ARG A 200 0.09 7.67 -13.26
CA ARG A 200 0.06 6.86 -14.48
C ARG A 200 0.90 5.60 -14.31
N ARG A 201 0.34 4.47 -14.75
CA ARG A 201 1.12 3.25 -14.88
C ARG A 201 2.03 3.36 -16.11
N VAL A 202 3.34 3.27 -15.87
CA VAL A 202 4.34 3.26 -16.94
C VAL A 202 4.30 1.91 -17.67
N VAL A 203 4.14 1.93 -18.95
CA VAL A 203 4.14 0.75 -19.81
C VAL A 203 5.27 0.82 -20.82
N LYS A 204 5.71 -0.33 -21.33
CA LYS A 204 6.75 -0.37 -22.38
C LYS A 204 6.29 0.38 -23.60
N GLN A 205 7.21 1.12 -24.24
CA GLN A 205 6.96 1.84 -25.48
C GLN A 205 6.31 0.94 -26.55
N GLY A 206 5.37 1.50 -27.29
CA GLY A 206 4.63 0.77 -28.34
C GLY A 206 3.41 -0.03 -27.84
N LYS A 207 3.13 -0.07 -26.53
CA LYS A 207 1.89 -0.65 -26.03
C LYS A 207 0.75 0.35 -26.10
N LYS A 208 -0.34 -0.01 -26.80
CA LYS A 208 -1.58 0.78 -26.89
C LYS A 208 -2.45 0.60 -25.63
N ARG A 209 -1.85 0.80 -24.46
CA ARG A 209 -2.52 0.67 -23.16
C ARG A 209 -2.07 1.77 -22.22
N GLU A 210 -3.01 2.40 -21.58
CA GLU A 210 -2.79 3.41 -20.54
C GLU A 210 -3.67 3.10 -19.33
N THR A 211 -3.13 3.29 -18.13
CA THR A 211 -3.89 3.25 -16.89
C THR A 211 -3.53 4.47 -16.07
N VAL A 212 -4.53 5.26 -15.71
CA VAL A 212 -4.42 6.45 -14.87
C VAL A 212 -5.31 6.28 -13.66
N ILE A 213 -4.81 6.65 -12.49
CA ILE A 213 -5.49 6.50 -11.21
C ILE A 213 -5.47 7.87 -10.51
N TRP A 214 -6.59 8.29 -9.95
CA TRP A 214 -6.72 9.47 -9.10
C TRP A 214 -6.99 9.01 -7.66
N LEU A 215 -6.17 9.49 -6.75
CA LEU A 215 -6.22 9.14 -5.34
C LEU A 215 -6.51 10.41 -4.54
N ALA A 216 -7.50 10.37 -3.64
CA ALA A 216 -7.92 11.52 -2.85
C ALA A 216 -6.92 11.79 -1.71
N ASP A 217 -6.21 12.93 -1.77
CA ASP A 217 -5.11 13.27 -0.87
C ASP A 217 -5.59 13.37 0.60
N ASP A 218 -6.73 14.02 0.83
CA ASP A 218 -7.30 14.23 2.17
C ASP A 218 -7.98 12.97 2.75
N TRP A 219 -8.05 11.88 1.96
CA TRP A 219 -8.75 10.64 2.28
C TRP A 219 -7.84 9.42 2.17
N GLU A 220 -6.67 9.50 2.80
CA GLU A 220 -5.66 8.42 2.84
C GLU A 220 -5.33 7.86 1.45
N PHE A 221 -5.30 8.73 0.45
CA PHE A 221 -5.08 8.34 -0.95
C PHE A 221 -6.02 7.23 -1.45
N LEU A 222 -7.30 7.24 -1.01
CA LEU A 222 -8.30 6.33 -1.56
C LEU A 222 -8.46 6.59 -3.06
N ILE A 223 -8.53 5.52 -3.85
CA ILE A 223 -8.78 5.63 -5.28
C ILE A 223 -10.20 6.18 -5.51
N VAL A 224 -10.32 7.33 -6.16
CA VAL A 224 -11.62 7.98 -6.46
C VAL A 224 -11.97 7.91 -7.94
N LYS A 225 -10.97 7.71 -8.80
CA LYS A 225 -11.17 7.45 -10.22
C LYS A 225 -10.06 6.55 -10.75
N LEU A 226 -10.41 5.64 -11.65
CA LEU A 226 -9.48 4.87 -12.45
C LEU A 226 -9.92 4.94 -13.91
N SER A 227 -9.00 5.27 -14.81
CA SER A 227 -9.21 5.20 -16.25
C SER A 227 -8.27 4.18 -16.85
N HIS A 228 -8.81 3.27 -17.62
CA HIS A 228 -8.04 2.29 -18.37
C HIS A 228 -8.41 2.36 -19.83
N ARG A 229 -7.40 2.60 -20.68
CA ARG A 229 -7.54 2.62 -22.13
C ARG A 229 -6.68 1.51 -22.72
N GLU A 230 -7.26 0.68 -23.59
CA GLU A 230 -6.53 -0.36 -24.29
C GLU A 230 -7.13 -0.56 -25.70
N ASN A 231 -6.28 -0.52 -26.74
CA ASN A 231 -6.67 -0.74 -28.15
C ASN A 231 -7.82 0.16 -28.68
N GLY A 232 -7.99 1.34 -28.11
CA GLY A 232 -9.06 2.29 -28.47
C GLY A 232 -10.26 2.27 -27.54
N ASP A 233 -10.48 1.18 -26.80
CA ASP A 233 -11.52 1.12 -25.76
C ASP A 233 -11.06 1.88 -24.51
N SER A 234 -11.99 2.59 -23.88
CA SER A 234 -11.75 3.33 -22.65
C SER A 234 -12.80 2.97 -21.60
N HIS A 235 -12.33 2.64 -20.40
CA HIS A 235 -13.17 2.30 -19.27
C HIS A 235 -12.80 3.14 -18.08
N GLU A 236 -13.80 3.71 -17.42
CA GLU A 236 -13.61 4.52 -16.24
C GLU A 236 -14.40 3.95 -15.08
N LEU A 237 -13.75 3.89 -13.93
CA LEU A 237 -14.36 3.61 -12.64
C LEU A 237 -14.37 4.92 -11.86
N ASN A 238 -15.55 5.40 -11.44
CA ASN A 238 -15.72 6.66 -10.73
C ASN A 238 -16.40 6.41 -9.39
N ILE A 239 -15.89 7.05 -8.33
CA ILE A 239 -16.45 6.94 -6.99
C ILE A 239 -17.87 7.55 -6.95
N THR A 240 -18.79 6.88 -6.25
CA THR A 240 -20.15 7.36 -6.04
C THR A 240 -20.50 7.51 -4.57
N ASN A 241 -19.81 6.78 -3.70
CA ASN A 241 -19.92 6.88 -2.24
C ASN A 241 -18.63 6.33 -1.62
N GLY A 242 -18.26 6.81 -0.44
CA GLY A 242 -17.10 6.31 0.28
C GLY A 242 -17.09 6.72 1.74
N LYS A 243 -16.47 5.84 2.56
CA LYS A 243 -16.27 6.03 3.99
C LYS A 243 -14.92 5.47 4.39
N ILE A 244 -14.16 6.23 5.20
CA ILE A 244 -12.88 5.78 5.79
C ILE A 244 -13.03 5.86 7.31
N ALA A 245 -12.75 4.76 7.99
CA ALA A 245 -13.13 4.53 9.37
C ALA A 245 -14.63 4.85 9.54
N ASP A 246 -14.98 5.80 10.38
CA ASP A 246 -16.38 6.21 10.60
C ASP A 246 -16.76 7.52 9.92
N ARG A 247 -15.90 8.07 9.05
CA ARG A 247 -16.10 9.36 8.37
C ARG A 247 -16.49 9.17 6.92
N ASP A 248 -17.62 9.77 6.52
CA ASP A 248 -18.01 9.85 5.12
C ASP A 248 -17.06 10.77 4.34
N ILE A 249 -16.74 10.39 3.11
CA ILE A 249 -15.94 11.23 2.22
C ILE A 249 -16.76 12.42 1.79
N VAL A 250 -16.28 13.61 2.10
CA VAL A 250 -16.94 14.90 1.82
C VAL A 250 -16.07 15.77 0.91
N PRO A 251 -16.67 16.71 0.19
CA PRO A 251 -15.94 17.62 -0.68
C PRO A 251 -15.07 18.61 0.11
N LEU A 252 -14.04 19.14 -0.53
CA LEU A 252 -13.04 20.05 0.02
C LEU A 252 -13.60 21.22 0.84
N LYS A 253 -14.70 21.86 0.39
CA LYS A 253 -15.31 22.99 1.10
C LYS A 253 -15.86 22.63 2.47
N MET A 254 -16.32 21.38 2.66
CA MET A 254 -16.86 20.94 3.96
C MET A 254 -15.74 20.57 4.94
N ILE A 255 -14.56 20.20 4.46
CA ILE A 255 -13.40 19.94 5.32
C ILE A 255 -12.91 21.26 5.94
N GLN A 256 -12.84 22.34 5.16
CA GLN A 256 -12.42 23.65 5.65
C GLN A 256 -13.36 24.27 6.69
N GLU A 257 -14.67 23.99 6.60
CA GLU A 257 -15.66 24.50 7.57
C GLU A 257 -15.67 23.71 8.89
N SER A 258 -15.18 22.48 8.92
CA SER A 258 -15.13 21.64 10.13
C SER A 258 -13.88 21.87 10.99
N GLU A 259 -12.87 22.60 10.47
CA GLU A 259 -11.63 22.94 11.19
C GLU A 259 -11.62 24.36 11.79
N LEU A 260 -12.71 25.14 11.61
CA LEU A 260 -12.93 26.47 12.19
C LEU A 260 -13.87 26.41 13.41
#